data_3726a79e82e89df62c5237104a373195
#
_entry.id   3726a79e82e89df62c5237104a373195
#
_cell.length_a   1.000
_cell.length_b   1.000
_cell.length_c   1.000
_cell.angle_alpha   90.00
_cell.angle_beta   90.00
_cell.angle_gamma   90.00
#
_symmetry.space_group_name_H-M   'P 1'
#
loop_
_entity.id
_entity.type
_entity.pdbx_description
1 polymer ?
#
loop_
_entity_poly.entity_id
_entity_poly.type
_entity_poly.pdbx_seq_one_letter_code
_entity_poly.pdbx_strand_id
1 'polypeptide(L)'
;DEMEFPLQSYLYLIKDFFARGYYKEQEVSYKVAKKGKINWNRTIKTQKSYVQGTDVFYLDFVTKNDRVKENELITLIHEYCVYESFEQMGWLFTRIMPEKPRIIKQDRIFRSVLKEKLANTYNDKNRILFRHMLAIIDFEGDRNSDKTYRYGTYRFEYVWEKMIDKVFGIENKADYFPKTSWWIDKTKHENASLEPDTIMISGTNVYILDAKYYKYGVTGNTRDLPESTSINKQITYGEYVATEKKFKKKHGDNMRVYNAFLMPFDSLKRKCPDNSQMLKIGEAISNWKDNSEEYQKIQGILIDVKSLMSINVRQEMNEIEKLAKLIES
;
A
#
# COMPACT_ATOMS: atom_id res chain seq x y z
N ASP A 1 25.41 -0.40 16.74
CA ASP A 1 24.37 0.24 15.89
C ASP A 1 23.44 -0.87 15.40
N GLU A 2 22.21 -0.91 15.91
CA GLU A 2 21.17 -1.79 15.37
C GLU A 2 20.81 -1.28 13.98
N MET A 3 21.08 -2.06 12.94
CA MET A 3 20.70 -1.69 11.59
C MET A 3 19.17 -1.85 11.43
N GLU A 4 18.48 -0.75 11.25
CA GLU A 4 17.02 -0.71 11.12
C GLU A 4 16.56 -1.35 9.82
N PHE A 5 15.47 -2.14 9.87
CA PHE A 5 14.88 -2.75 8.68
C PHE A 5 14.47 -1.69 7.66
N PRO A 6 14.99 -1.73 6.42
CA PRO A 6 14.79 -0.67 5.45
C PRO A 6 13.42 -0.75 4.76
N LEU A 7 12.33 -0.74 5.56
CA LEU A 7 10.94 -0.82 5.08
C LEU A 7 10.65 0.18 3.97
N GLN A 8 11.05 1.42 4.15
CA GLN A 8 10.86 2.49 3.17
C GLN A 8 11.50 2.17 1.82
N SER A 9 12.66 1.49 1.85
CA SER A 9 13.41 1.13 0.64
C SER A 9 12.72 0.02 -0.13
N TYR A 10 12.23 -1.01 0.55
CA TYR A 10 11.43 -2.06 -0.06
C TYR A 10 10.15 -1.51 -0.70
N LEU A 11 9.40 -0.68 0.04
CA LEU A 11 8.18 -0.06 -0.47
C LEU A 11 8.43 0.88 -1.66
N TYR A 12 9.54 1.64 -1.61
CA TYR A 12 9.93 2.51 -2.71
C TYR A 12 10.20 1.71 -3.99
N LEU A 13 10.99 0.64 -3.92
CA LEU A 13 11.32 -0.18 -5.09
C LEU A 13 10.10 -0.85 -5.71
N ILE A 14 9.16 -1.34 -4.90
CA ILE A 14 7.92 -1.92 -5.41
C ILE A 14 7.10 -0.86 -6.17
N LYS A 15 6.91 0.32 -5.58
CA LYS A 15 6.18 1.43 -6.23
C LYS A 15 6.87 1.90 -7.51
N ASP A 16 8.19 2.03 -7.46
CA ASP A 16 8.98 2.47 -8.60
C ASP A 16 8.93 1.48 -9.75
N PHE A 17 9.01 0.19 -9.44
CA PHE A 17 8.87 -0.88 -10.42
C PHE A 17 7.50 -0.87 -11.10
N PHE A 18 6.41 -0.70 -10.36
CA PHE A 18 5.07 -0.57 -10.96
C PHE A 18 4.93 0.65 -11.85
N ALA A 19 5.60 1.73 -11.52
CA ALA A 19 5.51 2.99 -12.28
C ALA A 19 6.41 3.02 -13.53
N ARG A 20 7.59 2.40 -13.48
CA ARG A 20 8.65 2.57 -14.49
C ARG A 20 9.25 1.27 -15.03
N GLY A 21 8.97 0.13 -14.40
CA GLY A 21 9.63 -1.13 -14.72
C GLY A 21 11.09 -1.17 -14.23
N TYR A 22 11.87 -2.07 -14.80
CA TYR A 22 13.29 -2.17 -14.47
C TYR A 22 14.08 -0.97 -14.95
N TYR A 23 15.02 -0.52 -14.09
CA TYR A 23 15.97 0.53 -14.47
C TYR A 23 16.85 0.05 -15.62
N LYS A 24 16.93 0.87 -16.66
CA LYS A 24 17.80 0.64 -17.81
C LYS A 24 18.68 1.85 -18.03
N GLU A 25 19.99 1.64 -18.16
CA GLU A 25 20.92 2.72 -18.41
C GLU A 25 20.81 3.22 -19.84
N GLN A 26 20.70 4.53 -20.00
CA GLN A 26 20.67 5.18 -21.30
C GLN A 26 22.06 5.72 -21.62
N GLU A 27 22.67 5.22 -22.66
CA GLU A 27 23.90 5.76 -23.21
C GLU A 27 23.60 6.69 -24.37
N VAL A 28 24.04 7.93 -24.23
CA VAL A 28 23.98 8.90 -25.32
C VAL A 28 25.29 8.85 -26.07
N SER A 29 25.27 8.33 -27.28
CA SER A 29 26.41 8.35 -28.16
C SER A 29 26.21 9.32 -29.33
N TYR A 30 27.31 9.86 -29.82
CA TYR A 30 27.31 10.75 -30.97
C TYR A 30 28.15 10.11 -32.08
N LYS A 31 27.57 10.06 -33.26
CA LYS A 31 28.28 9.53 -34.43
C LYS A 31 28.00 10.38 -35.65
N VAL A 32 28.96 10.39 -36.61
CA VAL A 32 28.74 10.97 -37.92
C VAL A 32 27.82 10.04 -38.69
N ALA A 33 26.62 10.53 -39.05
CA ALA A 33 25.66 9.75 -39.83
C ALA A 33 24.70 10.66 -40.60
N LYS A 34 24.22 10.15 -41.75
CA LYS A 34 23.27 10.86 -42.60
C LYS A 34 21.81 10.76 -42.16
N LYS A 35 21.53 9.89 -41.16
CA LYS A 35 20.17 9.69 -40.61
C LYS A 35 20.22 9.75 -39.08
N GLY A 36 19.23 10.37 -38.46
CA GLY A 36 19.06 10.50 -37.02
C GLY A 36 18.82 11.94 -36.56
N LYS A 37 18.71 12.17 -35.25
CA LYS A 37 18.54 13.50 -34.68
C LYS A 37 19.87 14.25 -34.71
N ILE A 38 19.98 15.27 -35.59
CA ILE A 38 21.20 16.06 -35.75
C ILE A 38 21.49 16.89 -34.51
N ASN A 39 22.72 16.83 -34.02
CA ASN A 39 23.23 17.74 -33.01
C ASN A 39 24.02 18.86 -33.71
N TRP A 40 23.34 19.97 -34.01
CA TRP A 40 23.92 21.11 -34.74
C TRP A 40 25.12 21.72 -34.05
N ASN A 41 25.11 21.83 -32.72
CA ASN A 41 26.23 22.38 -31.98
C ASN A 41 27.51 21.58 -32.17
N ARG A 42 27.42 20.23 -32.15
CA ARG A 42 28.57 19.37 -32.42
C ARG A 42 28.93 19.35 -33.92
N THR A 43 27.91 19.32 -34.79
CA THR A 43 28.15 19.35 -36.23
C THR A 43 28.96 20.58 -36.61
N ILE A 44 28.53 21.79 -36.17
CA ILE A 44 29.23 23.05 -36.47
C ILE A 44 30.67 23.07 -35.92
N LYS A 45 30.90 22.47 -34.76
CA LYS A 45 32.22 22.45 -34.11
C LYS A 45 33.17 21.42 -34.68
N THR A 46 32.67 20.33 -35.25
CA THR A 46 33.53 19.18 -35.59
C THR A 46 33.50 18.79 -37.06
N GLN A 47 32.51 19.22 -37.84
CA GLN A 47 32.40 18.86 -39.26
C GLN A 47 32.84 20.01 -40.16
N LYS A 48 33.36 19.65 -41.33
CA LYS A 48 33.80 20.61 -42.33
C LYS A 48 32.59 21.34 -42.92
N SER A 49 32.65 22.65 -42.87
CA SER A 49 31.66 23.51 -43.54
C SER A 49 32.10 23.81 -44.99
N TYR A 50 31.12 23.92 -45.86
CA TYR A 50 31.27 24.33 -47.24
C TYR A 50 30.47 25.61 -47.45
N VAL A 51 31.10 26.61 -48.11
CA VAL A 51 30.48 27.92 -48.35
C VAL A 51 30.17 28.04 -49.85
N GLN A 52 28.94 28.42 -50.20
CA GLN A 52 28.55 28.71 -51.55
C GLN A 52 27.72 30.00 -51.54
N GLY A 53 28.30 31.09 -52.00
CA GLY A 53 27.74 32.42 -51.90
C GLY A 53 27.62 32.86 -50.42
N THR A 54 26.39 33.16 -49.98
CA THR A 54 26.07 33.50 -48.58
C THR A 54 25.71 32.31 -47.69
N ASP A 55 25.58 31.11 -48.28
CA ASP A 55 25.07 29.93 -47.58
C ASP A 55 26.22 29.01 -47.13
N VAL A 56 25.99 28.39 -45.95
CA VAL A 56 26.91 27.43 -45.33
C VAL A 56 26.27 26.05 -45.31
N PHE A 57 26.92 25.06 -45.86
CA PHE A 57 26.45 23.69 -45.94
C PHE A 57 27.36 22.73 -45.17
N TYR A 58 26.74 21.67 -44.62
CA TYR A 58 27.42 20.54 -44.02
C TYR A 58 27.03 19.27 -44.78
N LEU A 59 27.99 18.50 -45.24
CA LEU A 59 27.76 17.21 -45.92
C LEU A 59 27.68 16.05 -44.91
N ASP A 60 28.33 16.21 -43.79
CA ASP A 60 28.36 15.25 -42.70
C ASP A 60 27.72 15.86 -41.44
N PHE A 61 26.89 15.08 -40.74
CA PHE A 61 26.19 15.52 -39.56
C PHE A 61 26.52 14.65 -38.36
N VAL A 62 26.73 15.27 -37.22
CA VAL A 62 26.82 14.55 -35.95
C VAL A 62 25.43 14.29 -35.45
N THR A 63 25.03 13.03 -35.35
CA THR A 63 23.72 12.62 -34.86
C THR A 63 23.82 12.07 -33.46
N LYS A 64 22.79 12.37 -32.66
CA LYS A 64 22.60 11.81 -31.33
C LYS A 64 21.98 10.42 -31.49
N ASN A 65 22.53 9.43 -30.84
CA ASN A 65 22.00 8.08 -30.78
C ASN A 65 21.86 7.67 -29.33
N ASP A 66 20.61 7.52 -28.91
CA ASP A 66 20.26 7.05 -27.57
C ASP A 66 20.17 5.52 -27.63
N ARG A 67 21.04 4.81 -26.92
CA ARG A 67 21.00 3.35 -26.80
C ARG A 67 20.62 2.99 -25.37
N VAL A 68 19.67 2.07 -25.24
CA VAL A 68 19.35 1.45 -23.98
C VAL A 68 20.25 0.24 -23.78
N LYS A 69 20.99 0.21 -22.71
CA LYS A 69 21.81 -0.94 -22.32
C LYS A 69 20.99 -1.82 -21.36
N GLU A 70 20.57 -2.98 -21.83
CA GLU A 70 19.66 -3.86 -21.10
C GLU A 70 20.37 -4.77 -20.09
N ASN A 71 21.63 -5.14 -20.35
CA ASN A 71 22.37 -6.11 -19.54
C ASN A 71 23.51 -5.47 -18.73
N GLU A 72 23.40 -4.20 -18.40
CA GLU A 72 24.35 -3.55 -17.49
C GLU A 72 24.20 -4.08 -16.07
N LEU A 73 25.32 -4.19 -15.36
CA LEU A 73 25.35 -4.73 -14.01
C LEU A 73 24.39 -3.97 -13.07
N ILE A 74 24.22 -2.66 -13.23
CA ILE A 74 23.27 -1.86 -12.43
C ILE A 74 21.82 -2.26 -12.68
N THR A 75 21.45 -2.65 -13.91
CA THR A 75 20.12 -3.18 -14.24
C THR A 75 19.88 -4.50 -13.52
N LEU A 76 20.85 -5.41 -13.56
CA LEU A 76 20.77 -6.70 -12.88
C LEU A 76 20.71 -6.56 -11.35
N ILE A 77 21.43 -5.61 -10.79
CA ILE A 77 21.34 -5.27 -9.36
C ILE A 77 19.96 -4.73 -9.02
N HIS A 78 19.36 -3.90 -9.90
CA HIS A 78 18.01 -3.41 -9.70
C HIS A 78 16.99 -4.54 -9.75
N GLU A 79 17.08 -5.46 -10.73
CA GLU A 79 16.25 -6.67 -10.80
C GLU A 79 16.33 -7.48 -9.51
N TYR A 80 17.54 -7.68 -8.97
CA TYR A 80 17.76 -8.34 -7.69
C TYR A 80 17.06 -7.61 -6.54
N CYS A 81 17.25 -6.30 -6.39
CA CYS A 81 16.64 -5.52 -5.32
C CYS A 81 15.12 -5.46 -5.43
N VAL A 82 14.57 -5.42 -6.64
CA VAL A 82 13.12 -5.50 -6.88
C VAL A 82 12.60 -6.86 -6.45
N TYR A 83 13.22 -7.96 -6.88
CA TYR A 83 12.83 -9.31 -6.49
C TYR A 83 12.80 -9.47 -4.96
N GLU A 84 13.88 -9.09 -4.27
CA GLU A 84 13.96 -9.11 -2.81
C GLU A 84 12.87 -8.25 -2.15
N SER A 85 12.56 -7.10 -2.74
CA SER A 85 11.51 -6.23 -2.24
C SER A 85 10.13 -6.89 -2.33
N PHE A 86 9.86 -7.62 -3.40
CA PHE A 86 8.63 -8.38 -3.55
C PHE A 86 8.59 -9.63 -2.65
N GLU A 87 9.71 -10.32 -2.44
CA GLU A 87 9.82 -11.42 -1.47
C GLU A 87 9.46 -10.96 -0.05
N GLN A 88 9.95 -9.78 0.35
CA GLN A 88 9.73 -9.25 1.71
C GLN A 88 8.36 -8.60 1.87
N MET A 89 7.91 -7.79 0.91
CA MET A 89 6.77 -6.88 1.06
C MET A 89 5.75 -6.95 -0.09
N GLY A 90 5.99 -7.74 -1.14
CA GLY A 90 5.14 -7.81 -2.33
C GLY A 90 3.70 -8.23 -2.03
N TRP A 91 3.52 -9.09 -1.03
CA TRP A 91 2.21 -9.54 -0.56
C TRP A 91 1.25 -8.42 -0.16
N LEU A 92 1.77 -7.23 0.20
CA LEU A 92 0.94 -6.03 0.49
C LEU A 92 0.29 -5.42 -0.77
N PHE A 93 0.81 -5.70 -1.96
CA PHE A 93 0.44 -4.96 -3.17
C PHE A 93 -0.14 -5.83 -4.28
N THR A 94 0.35 -7.06 -4.43
CA THR A 94 0.02 -7.89 -5.59
C THR A 94 0.29 -9.38 -5.33
N ARG A 95 -0.36 -10.22 -6.14
CA ARG A 95 -0.06 -11.67 -6.26
C ARG A 95 1.05 -11.96 -7.28
N ILE A 96 1.39 -10.96 -8.08
CA ILE A 96 2.38 -11.12 -9.13
C ILE A 96 3.76 -10.99 -8.50
N MET A 97 4.59 -12.04 -8.68
CA MET A 97 5.98 -12.04 -8.27
C MET A 97 6.84 -11.78 -9.51
N PRO A 98 7.81 -10.84 -9.47
CA PRO A 98 8.78 -10.68 -10.55
C PRO A 98 9.58 -11.97 -10.80
N GLU A 99 10.09 -12.12 -12.01
CA GLU A 99 10.98 -13.24 -12.32
C GLU A 99 12.23 -13.23 -11.42
N LYS A 100 12.67 -14.41 -11.01
CA LYS A 100 13.86 -14.53 -10.18
C LYS A 100 15.08 -14.04 -10.97
N PRO A 101 15.88 -13.12 -10.40
CA PRO A 101 17.03 -12.55 -11.11
C PRO A 101 18.08 -13.62 -11.39
N ARG A 102 18.72 -13.51 -12.54
CA ARG A 102 19.78 -14.46 -12.98
C ARG A 102 21.13 -14.21 -12.31
N ILE A 103 21.28 -13.07 -11.65
CA ILE A 103 22.52 -12.69 -10.98
C ILE A 103 22.61 -13.30 -9.57
N ILE A 104 23.79 -13.81 -9.25
CA ILE A 104 24.10 -14.25 -7.88
C ILE A 104 24.56 -13.04 -7.08
N LYS A 105 24.00 -12.87 -5.88
CA LYS A 105 24.33 -11.79 -4.97
C LYS A 105 25.83 -11.77 -4.64
N GLN A 106 26.42 -10.59 -4.79
CA GLN A 106 27.83 -10.30 -4.44
C GLN A 106 27.89 -8.93 -3.76
N ASP A 107 27.71 -8.92 -2.43
CA ASP A 107 27.55 -7.69 -1.65
C ASP A 107 28.62 -6.63 -1.92
N ARG A 108 29.90 -7.03 -1.97
CA ARG A 108 31.00 -6.09 -2.20
C ARG A 108 30.92 -5.42 -3.58
N ILE A 109 30.57 -6.20 -4.61
CA ILE A 109 30.45 -5.69 -5.98
C ILE A 109 29.23 -4.80 -6.10
N PHE A 110 28.08 -5.24 -5.58
CA PHE A 110 26.83 -4.48 -5.62
C PHE A 110 26.98 -3.12 -4.91
N ARG A 111 27.59 -3.11 -3.72
CA ARG A 111 27.91 -1.87 -3.00
C ARG A 111 28.83 -0.94 -3.79
N SER A 112 29.87 -1.48 -4.40
CA SER A 112 30.82 -0.67 -5.19
C SER A 112 30.15 -0.01 -6.37
N VAL A 113 29.38 -0.78 -7.15
CA VAL A 113 28.64 -0.27 -8.31
C VAL A 113 27.63 0.79 -7.91
N LEU A 114 26.85 0.55 -6.85
CA LEU A 114 25.85 1.51 -6.38
C LEU A 114 26.48 2.80 -5.86
N LYS A 115 27.58 2.74 -5.12
CA LYS A 115 28.33 3.92 -4.67
C LYS A 115 28.90 4.72 -5.82
N GLU A 116 29.46 4.05 -6.82
CA GLU A 116 29.96 4.70 -8.04
C GLU A 116 28.82 5.41 -8.80
N LYS A 117 27.70 4.72 -9.01
CA LYS A 117 26.52 5.33 -9.66
C LYS A 117 25.96 6.51 -8.88
N LEU A 118 25.92 6.43 -7.55
CA LEU A 118 25.50 7.54 -6.68
C LEU A 118 26.41 8.76 -6.80
N ALA A 119 27.73 8.55 -6.92
CA ALA A 119 28.69 9.64 -7.07
C ALA A 119 28.60 10.32 -8.45
N ASN A 120 28.24 9.56 -9.50
CA ASN A 120 28.26 10.02 -10.87
C ASN A 120 26.88 10.42 -11.43
N THR A 121 25.79 10.27 -10.68
CA THR A 121 24.45 10.64 -11.15
C THR A 121 24.03 12.02 -10.69
N TYR A 122 23.56 12.83 -11.63
CA TYR A 122 22.95 14.15 -11.39
C TYR A 122 21.41 14.11 -11.45
N ASN A 123 20.83 12.96 -11.75
CA ASN A 123 19.40 12.77 -11.80
C ASN A 123 18.86 12.40 -10.43
N ASP A 124 18.05 13.26 -9.82
CA ASP A 124 17.52 13.08 -8.46
C ASP A 124 16.72 11.79 -8.31
N LYS A 125 15.92 11.40 -9.31
CA LYS A 125 15.15 10.15 -9.29
C LYS A 125 16.07 8.92 -9.23
N ASN A 126 17.10 8.89 -10.04
CA ASN A 126 18.08 7.80 -10.03
C ASN A 126 18.89 7.80 -8.73
N ARG A 127 19.19 8.97 -8.19
CA ARG A 127 19.90 9.11 -6.92
C ARG A 127 19.08 8.53 -5.75
N ILE A 128 17.78 8.79 -5.72
CA ILE A 128 16.87 8.23 -4.74
C ILE A 128 16.79 6.71 -4.92
N LEU A 129 16.60 6.21 -6.14
CA LEU A 129 16.56 4.79 -6.48
C LEU A 129 17.81 4.06 -5.96
N PHE A 130 19.01 4.55 -6.32
CA PHE A 130 20.26 3.90 -5.94
C PHE A 130 20.51 3.93 -4.41
N ARG A 131 20.03 4.97 -3.70
CA ARG A 131 20.09 5.01 -2.22
C ARG A 131 19.25 3.90 -1.61
N HIS A 132 18.03 3.70 -2.11
CA HIS A 132 17.16 2.65 -1.62
C HIS A 132 17.70 1.26 -1.94
N MET A 133 18.26 1.06 -3.14
CA MET A 133 18.95 -0.19 -3.50
C MET A 133 20.13 -0.45 -2.55
N LEU A 134 20.96 0.55 -2.28
CA LEU A 134 22.12 0.42 -1.38
C LEU A 134 21.69 0.06 0.04
N ALA A 135 20.62 0.67 0.55
CA ALA A 135 20.08 0.37 1.88
C ALA A 135 19.62 -1.10 2.00
N ILE A 136 19.03 -1.66 0.94
CA ILE A 136 18.63 -3.08 0.92
C ILE A 136 19.89 -3.98 0.91
N ILE A 137 20.88 -3.68 0.05
CA ILE A 137 22.09 -4.49 -0.04
C ILE A 137 22.91 -4.45 1.27
N ASP A 138 22.99 -3.27 1.90
CA ASP A 138 23.68 -3.13 3.18
C ASP A 138 22.98 -3.93 4.28
N PHE A 139 21.67 -3.83 4.38
CA PHE A 139 20.89 -4.59 5.35
C PHE A 139 21.01 -6.09 5.16
N GLU A 140 20.93 -6.58 3.93
CA GLU A 140 21.04 -8.00 3.64
C GLU A 140 22.47 -8.56 3.78
N GLY A 141 23.49 -7.73 3.57
CA GLY A 141 24.89 -8.10 3.77
C GLY A 141 25.19 -8.41 5.24
N ASP A 142 24.56 -7.70 6.17
CA ASP A 142 24.68 -7.94 7.62
C ASP A 142 23.84 -9.13 8.11
N ARG A 143 22.89 -9.61 7.31
CA ARG A 143 21.98 -10.72 7.65
C ARG A 143 22.70 -12.09 7.77
N ASN A 144 23.90 -12.21 7.25
CA ASN A 144 24.74 -13.43 7.37
C ASN A 144 25.37 -13.62 8.75
N SER A 145 25.20 -12.70 9.70
CA SER A 145 25.48 -12.92 11.10
C SER A 145 24.27 -13.55 11.77
N ASP A 146 24.44 -14.51 12.71
CA ASP A 146 23.40 -15.22 13.49
C ASP A 146 22.41 -14.31 14.27
N LYS A 147 22.19 -13.10 13.82
CA LYS A 147 21.28 -12.13 14.42
C LYS A 147 19.85 -12.39 13.95
N THR A 148 18.97 -12.71 14.87
CA THR A 148 17.54 -12.82 14.62
C THR A 148 16.96 -11.41 14.51
N TYR A 149 16.62 -10.95 13.32
CA TYR A 149 15.98 -9.67 13.11
C TYR A 149 14.48 -9.79 13.34
N ARG A 150 13.90 -8.90 14.12
CA ARG A 150 12.45 -8.73 14.24
C ARG A 150 12.06 -7.53 13.42
N TYR A 151 11.25 -7.78 12.38
CA TYR A 151 10.71 -6.73 11.53
C TYR A 151 9.36 -6.27 12.05
N GLY A 152 9.15 -4.96 12.07
CA GLY A 152 7.86 -4.42 12.50
C GLY A 152 7.76 -2.92 12.20
N THR A 153 6.55 -2.44 12.18
CA THR A 153 6.26 -1.01 12.26
C THR A 153 5.82 -0.69 13.68
N TYR A 154 6.23 0.45 14.21
CA TYR A 154 5.72 0.95 15.49
C TYR A 154 4.25 1.38 15.42
N ARG A 155 3.66 1.38 14.22
CA ARG A 155 2.29 1.83 13.95
C ARG A 155 1.55 0.82 13.08
N PHE A 156 1.54 -0.43 13.53
CA PHE A 156 0.84 -1.50 12.80
C PHE A 156 -0.68 -1.28 12.77
N GLU A 157 -1.23 -0.46 13.66
CA GLU A 157 -2.64 -0.05 13.65
C GLU A 157 -3.07 0.53 12.30
N TYR A 158 -2.25 1.37 11.66
CA TYR A 158 -2.56 1.91 10.32
C TYR A 158 -2.48 0.84 9.23
N VAL A 159 -1.58 -0.13 9.38
CA VAL A 159 -1.50 -1.27 8.45
C VAL A 159 -2.77 -2.12 8.59
N TRP A 160 -3.19 -2.37 9.84
CA TRP A 160 -4.39 -3.11 10.16
C TRP A 160 -5.64 -2.47 9.53
N GLU A 161 -5.88 -1.18 9.78
CA GLU A 161 -6.98 -0.41 9.19
C GLU A 161 -6.99 -0.51 7.65
N LYS A 162 -5.83 -0.33 7.02
CA LYS A 162 -5.71 -0.40 5.56
C LYS A 162 -5.92 -1.81 5.00
N MET A 163 -5.50 -2.85 5.71
CA MET A 163 -5.77 -4.23 5.29
C MET A 163 -7.27 -4.54 5.34
N ILE A 164 -7.93 -4.20 6.45
CA ILE A 164 -9.38 -4.37 6.59
C ILE A 164 -10.13 -3.60 5.49
N ASP A 165 -9.79 -2.33 5.29
CA ASP A 165 -10.45 -1.50 4.28
C ASP A 165 -10.27 -2.05 2.85
N LYS A 166 -9.11 -2.60 2.53
CA LYS A 166 -8.86 -3.16 1.21
C LYS A 166 -9.53 -4.52 0.96
N VAL A 167 -9.66 -5.34 1.98
CA VAL A 167 -10.28 -6.68 1.84
C VAL A 167 -11.80 -6.58 1.84
N PHE A 168 -12.38 -5.77 2.72
CA PHE A 168 -13.80 -5.71 2.96
C PHE A 168 -14.46 -4.43 2.47
N GLY A 169 -13.72 -3.35 2.29
CA GLY A 169 -14.25 -2.01 2.02
C GLY A 169 -14.67 -1.78 0.57
N ILE A 170 -15.64 -0.88 0.39
CA ILE A 170 -15.99 -0.32 -0.92
C ILE A 170 -15.08 0.87 -1.26
N GLU A 171 -14.85 1.12 -2.55
CA GLU A 171 -13.99 2.23 -3.00
C GLU A 171 -14.56 3.61 -2.65
N ASN A 172 -15.88 3.82 -2.84
CA ASN A 172 -16.54 5.12 -2.67
C ASN A 172 -17.31 5.20 -1.33
N LYS A 173 -16.59 5.13 -0.22
CA LYS A 173 -17.19 5.17 1.12
C LYS A 173 -17.56 6.57 1.62
N ALA A 174 -17.10 7.65 0.99
CA ALA A 174 -17.32 9.02 1.44
C ALA A 174 -18.82 9.42 1.54
N ASP A 175 -19.70 8.79 0.76
CA ASP A 175 -21.14 9.01 0.81
C ASP A 175 -21.76 8.61 2.18
N TYR A 176 -21.07 7.71 2.90
CA TYR A 176 -21.53 7.16 4.19
C TYR A 176 -20.99 7.94 5.39
N PHE A 177 -20.34 9.07 5.19
CA PHE A 177 -19.74 9.87 6.24
C PHE A 177 -20.74 10.90 6.78
N PRO A 178 -21.18 10.80 8.04
CA PRO A 178 -22.04 11.80 8.63
C PRO A 178 -21.30 13.11 8.84
N LYS A 179 -22.02 14.22 8.63
CA LYS A 179 -21.50 15.57 8.83
C LYS A 179 -22.22 16.24 9.97
N THR A 180 -21.52 17.09 10.68
CA THR A 180 -22.08 17.95 11.72
C THR A 180 -21.83 19.42 11.36
N SER A 181 -22.61 20.32 11.94
CA SER A 181 -22.51 21.76 11.67
C SER A 181 -22.78 22.57 12.90
N TRP A 182 -22.13 23.72 13.00
CA TRP A 182 -22.46 24.79 13.91
C TRP A 182 -23.36 25.82 13.24
N TRP A 183 -24.30 26.36 13.98
CA TRP A 183 -25.07 27.53 13.60
C TRP A 183 -24.69 28.67 14.54
N ILE A 184 -23.93 29.65 14.01
CA ILE A 184 -23.46 30.80 14.76
C ILE A 184 -23.99 32.05 14.02
N ASP A 185 -24.68 32.92 14.75
CA ASP A 185 -25.25 34.14 14.18
C ASP A 185 -26.05 33.90 12.87
N LYS A 186 -26.86 32.84 12.86
CA LYS A 186 -27.68 32.38 11.72
C LYS A 186 -26.86 31.89 10.51
N THR A 187 -25.55 31.74 10.64
CA THR A 187 -24.67 31.19 9.59
C THR A 187 -24.29 29.76 9.93
N LYS A 188 -24.40 28.89 8.90
CA LYS A 188 -24.03 27.47 9.02
C LYS A 188 -22.53 27.31 8.76
N HIS A 189 -21.84 26.67 9.69
CA HIS A 189 -20.42 26.27 9.57
C HIS A 189 -20.33 24.74 9.62
N GLU A 190 -19.92 24.13 8.53
CA GLU A 190 -19.78 22.67 8.45
C GLU A 190 -18.47 22.22 9.08
N ASN A 191 -18.52 21.17 9.91
CA ASN A 191 -17.35 20.50 10.44
C ASN A 191 -16.83 19.45 9.44
N ALA A 192 -15.63 18.95 9.68
CA ALA A 192 -15.14 17.75 9.02
C ALA A 192 -16.12 16.59 9.23
N SER A 193 -16.24 15.75 8.23
CA SER A 193 -17.06 14.54 8.32
C SER A 193 -16.51 13.59 9.37
N LEU A 194 -17.40 12.83 10.00
CA LEU A 194 -17.01 11.68 10.78
C LEU A 194 -16.74 10.52 9.82
N GLU A 195 -15.54 9.95 9.86
CA GLU A 195 -15.08 8.96 8.89
C GLU A 195 -15.04 7.56 9.53
N PRO A 196 -15.95 6.64 9.18
CA PRO A 196 -15.83 5.23 9.49
C PRO A 196 -14.61 4.63 8.76
N ASP A 197 -13.90 3.72 9.42
CA ASP A 197 -12.69 3.11 8.83
C ASP A 197 -13.04 2.35 7.54
N THR A 198 -14.10 1.54 7.56
CA THR A 198 -14.50 0.70 6.45
C THR A 198 -16.01 0.59 6.32
N ILE A 199 -16.52 0.69 5.10
CA ILE A 199 -17.89 0.37 4.74
C ILE A 199 -17.88 -0.88 3.86
N MET A 200 -18.53 -1.94 4.32
CA MET A 200 -18.68 -3.20 3.57
C MET A 200 -20.13 -3.36 3.13
N ILE A 201 -20.35 -3.93 1.95
CA ILE A 201 -21.67 -4.24 1.43
C ILE A 201 -21.72 -5.73 1.09
N SER A 202 -22.77 -6.40 1.56
CA SER A 202 -23.09 -7.78 1.17
C SER A 202 -24.58 -7.90 0.92
N GLY A 203 -24.97 -8.25 -0.30
CA GLY A 203 -26.37 -8.20 -0.75
C GLY A 203 -26.93 -6.78 -0.66
N THR A 204 -28.04 -6.61 0.08
CA THR A 204 -28.67 -5.31 0.35
C THR A 204 -28.19 -4.68 1.65
N ASN A 205 -27.45 -5.41 2.48
CA ASN A 205 -27.04 -4.98 3.81
C ASN A 205 -25.76 -4.14 3.80
N VAL A 206 -25.66 -3.20 4.73
CA VAL A 206 -24.52 -2.32 4.92
C VAL A 206 -23.87 -2.62 6.27
N TYR A 207 -22.57 -2.82 6.27
CA TYR A 207 -21.79 -3.11 7.47
C TYR A 207 -20.78 -1.99 7.68
N ILE A 208 -20.81 -1.39 8.86
CA ILE A 208 -19.87 -0.35 9.25
C ILE A 208 -18.86 -1.00 10.17
N LEU A 209 -17.65 -1.10 9.67
CA LEU A 209 -16.55 -1.81 10.31
C LEU A 209 -15.52 -0.82 10.82
N ASP A 210 -15.11 -0.99 12.06
CA ASP A 210 -14.08 -0.18 12.71
C ASP A 210 -12.92 -1.10 13.11
N ALA A 211 -11.74 -0.84 12.55
CA ALA A 211 -10.57 -1.68 12.69
C ALA A 211 -9.80 -1.33 13.97
N LYS A 212 -9.98 -2.11 15.03
CA LYS A 212 -9.36 -1.89 16.34
C LYS A 212 -8.14 -2.78 16.54
N TYR A 213 -6.95 -2.21 16.44
CA TYR A 213 -5.70 -2.95 16.72
C TYR A 213 -5.47 -3.08 18.24
N TYR A 214 -6.37 -3.80 18.90
CA TYR A 214 -6.39 -3.96 20.37
C TYR A 214 -5.86 -5.34 20.77
N LYS A 215 -5.36 -5.44 22.00
CA LYS A 215 -4.66 -6.63 22.52
C LYS A 215 -5.57 -7.79 22.90
N TYR A 216 -6.88 -7.61 22.92
CA TYR A 216 -7.84 -8.62 23.39
C TYR A 216 -7.67 -9.99 22.73
N GLY A 217 -7.41 -10.01 21.42
CA GLY A 217 -7.18 -11.26 20.68
C GLY A 217 -6.00 -12.09 21.20
N VAL A 218 -5.03 -11.44 21.87
CA VAL A 218 -3.86 -12.08 22.49
C VAL A 218 -4.09 -12.33 23.98
N THR A 219 -4.62 -11.35 24.72
CA THR A 219 -4.70 -11.38 26.19
C THR A 219 -5.97 -12.07 26.68
N GLY A 220 -7.07 -12.02 25.94
CA GLY A 220 -8.40 -12.39 26.39
C GLY A 220 -8.96 -11.53 27.52
N ASN A 221 -8.27 -10.43 27.89
CA ASN A 221 -8.65 -9.55 28.97
C ASN A 221 -9.69 -8.51 28.48
N THR A 222 -10.84 -8.43 29.12
CA THR A 222 -11.91 -7.51 28.76
C THR A 222 -11.53 -6.03 28.88
N ARG A 223 -10.48 -5.70 29.65
CA ARG A 223 -9.93 -4.33 29.69
C ARG A 223 -9.24 -3.91 28.39
N ASP A 224 -8.91 -4.86 27.53
CA ASP A 224 -8.31 -4.63 26.23
C ASP A 224 -9.37 -4.55 25.11
N LEU A 225 -10.65 -4.39 25.44
CA LEU A 225 -11.74 -4.15 24.50
C LEU A 225 -11.97 -2.63 24.27
N PRO A 226 -12.62 -2.25 23.16
CA PRO A 226 -12.98 -0.86 22.90
C PRO A 226 -13.88 -0.25 23.98
N GLU A 227 -13.58 0.99 24.36
CA GLU A 227 -14.28 1.72 25.42
C GLU A 227 -15.61 2.32 24.95
N SER A 228 -16.41 2.84 25.90
CA SER A 228 -17.74 3.42 25.68
C SER A 228 -17.78 4.53 24.63
N THR A 229 -16.71 5.31 24.50
CA THR A 229 -16.60 6.36 23.45
C THR A 229 -16.59 5.76 22.05
N SER A 230 -15.85 4.67 21.84
CA SER A 230 -15.81 3.93 20.57
C SER A 230 -17.15 3.28 20.27
N ILE A 231 -17.79 2.69 21.27
CA ILE A 231 -19.11 2.06 21.15
C ILE A 231 -20.15 3.09 20.69
N ASN A 232 -20.28 4.21 21.38
CA ASN A 232 -21.28 5.23 21.02
C ASN A 232 -20.99 5.90 19.66
N LYS A 233 -19.72 6.12 19.33
CA LYS A 233 -19.31 6.63 18.01
C LYS A 233 -19.74 5.67 16.89
N GLN A 234 -19.54 4.37 17.10
CA GLN A 234 -19.91 3.35 16.12
C GLN A 234 -21.43 3.25 15.92
N ILE A 235 -22.20 3.31 17.01
CA ILE A 235 -23.67 3.37 16.94
C ILE A 235 -24.13 4.60 16.12
N THR A 236 -23.50 5.76 16.34
CA THR A 236 -23.83 6.99 15.58
C THR A 236 -23.63 6.82 14.08
N TYR A 237 -22.59 6.11 13.66
CA TYR A 237 -22.39 5.80 12.25
C TYR A 237 -23.51 4.92 11.69
N GLY A 238 -23.88 3.88 12.43
CA GLY A 238 -24.96 2.98 12.04
C GLY A 238 -26.30 3.68 11.95
N GLU A 239 -26.62 4.51 12.93
CA GLU A 239 -27.85 5.31 12.99
C GLU A 239 -27.97 6.23 11.77
N TYR A 240 -26.90 6.94 11.40
CA TYR A 240 -26.89 7.78 10.22
C TYR A 240 -27.23 7.00 8.94
N VAL A 241 -26.58 5.86 8.71
CA VAL A 241 -26.82 5.07 7.51
C VAL A 241 -28.22 4.45 7.52
N ALA A 242 -28.73 4.01 8.68
CA ALA A 242 -30.05 3.40 8.79
C ALA A 242 -31.19 4.41 8.58
N THR A 243 -31.00 5.66 9.03
CA THR A 243 -32.06 6.68 9.03
C THR A 243 -32.12 7.50 7.73
N GLU A 244 -31.00 7.68 7.06
CA GLU A 244 -30.94 8.48 5.83
C GLU A 244 -31.62 7.81 4.63
N LYS A 245 -32.67 8.44 4.10
CA LYS A 245 -33.48 7.93 2.97
C LYS A 245 -32.65 7.58 1.71
N LYS A 246 -31.53 8.28 1.48
CA LYS A 246 -30.67 8.03 0.32
C LYS A 246 -30.12 6.61 0.29
N PHE A 247 -29.85 6.01 1.46
CA PHE A 247 -29.30 4.65 1.53
C PHE A 247 -30.37 3.59 1.29
N LYS A 248 -31.58 3.77 1.82
CA LYS A 248 -32.72 2.91 1.49
C LYS A 248 -33.04 2.93 -0.01
N LYS A 249 -32.97 4.12 -0.64
CA LYS A 249 -33.15 4.24 -2.08
C LYS A 249 -32.03 3.51 -2.87
N LYS A 250 -30.80 3.49 -2.35
CA LYS A 250 -29.62 2.89 -3.00
C LYS A 250 -29.59 1.37 -2.84
N HIS A 251 -29.93 0.85 -1.67
CA HIS A 251 -29.78 -0.56 -1.30
C HIS A 251 -31.12 -1.33 -1.20
N GLY A 252 -32.25 -0.65 -1.25
CA GLY A 252 -33.58 -1.23 -1.12
C GLY A 252 -34.19 -1.02 0.27
N ASP A 253 -35.52 -1.13 0.33
CA ASP A 253 -36.27 -0.89 1.58
C ASP A 253 -35.99 -1.92 2.68
N ASN A 254 -35.55 -3.12 2.30
CA ASN A 254 -35.18 -4.18 3.23
C ASN A 254 -33.71 -4.09 3.71
N MET A 255 -33.02 -3.00 3.43
CA MET A 255 -31.65 -2.75 3.86
C MET A 255 -31.57 -2.81 5.40
N ARG A 256 -30.62 -3.62 5.89
CA ARG A 256 -30.23 -3.62 7.32
C ARG A 256 -28.82 -3.05 7.46
N VAL A 257 -28.57 -2.43 8.60
CA VAL A 257 -27.27 -1.84 8.93
C VAL A 257 -26.70 -2.54 10.16
N TYR A 258 -25.47 -3.01 10.02
CA TYR A 258 -24.75 -3.71 11.09
C TYR A 258 -23.48 -2.97 11.45
N ASN A 259 -23.08 -3.07 12.71
CA ASN A 259 -21.84 -2.53 13.23
C ASN A 259 -20.91 -3.64 13.72
N ALA A 260 -19.61 -3.53 13.47
CA ALA A 260 -18.64 -4.45 14.04
C ALA A 260 -17.30 -3.80 14.36
N PHE A 261 -16.66 -4.27 15.44
CA PHE A 261 -15.24 -4.04 15.72
C PHE A 261 -14.43 -5.24 15.25
N LEU A 262 -13.43 -4.98 14.40
CA LEU A 262 -12.55 -5.99 13.88
C LEU A 262 -11.19 -5.90 14.58
N MET A 263 -10.84 -6.91 15.35
CA MET A 263 -9.63 -6.97 16.16
C MET A 263 -8.71 -8.11 15.72
N PRO A 264 -7.40 -7.93 15.79
CA PRO A 264 -6.45 -8.96 15.39
C PRO A 264 -6.33 -10.08 16.43
N PHE A 265 -6.08 -11.30 15.96
CA PHE A 265 -5.59 -12.41 16.78
C PHE A 265 -4.60 -13.29 16.00
N ASP A 266 -3.95 -14.23 16.71
CA ASP A 266 -3.07 -15.24 16.13
C ASP A 266 -3.69 -16.63 16.39
N SER A 267 -4.16 -17.28 15.34
CA SER A 267 -4.80 -18.60 15.40
C SER A 267 -3.87 -19.70 15.90
N LEU A 268 -2.55 -19.53 15.81
CA LEU A 268 -1.59 -20.45 16.39
C LEU A 268 -1.51 -20.38 17.92
N LYS A 269 -1.82 -19.20 18.48
CA LYS A 269 -1.80 -18.97 19.94
C LYS A 269 -3.16 -19.18 20.60
N ARG A 270 -4.23 -18.89 19.88
CA ARG A 270 -5.59 -19.05 20.36
C ARG A 270 -6.34 -20.01 19.43
N LYS A 271 -6.58 -21.23 19.90
CA LYS A 271 -7.33 -22.23 19.15
C LYS A 271 -8.75 -21.74 18.91
N CYS A 272 -9.13 -21.64 17.64
CA CYS A 272 -10.50 -21.41 17.24
C CYS A 272 -11.25 -22.74 17.07
N PRO A 273 -12.54 -22.81 17.39
CA PRO A 273 -13.38 -23.89 16.94
C PRO A 273 -13.26 -23.98 15.38
N ASP A 274 -13.16 -25.19 14.87
CA ASP A 274 -13.19 -25.49 13.42
C ASP A 274 -12.09 -24.86 12.56
N ASN A 275 -10.93 -24.52 13.12
CA ASN A 275 -9.85 -23.82 12.40
C ASN A 275 -10.32 -22.54 11.69
N SER A 276 -11.35 -21.90 12.21
CA SER A 276 -11.89 -20.66 11.63
C SER A 276 -10.86 -19.52 11.72
N GLN A 277 -10.75 -18.77 10.64
CA GLN A 277 -9.89 -17.60 10.54
C GLN A 277 -10.54 -16.34 11.13
N MET A 278 -11.84 -16.42 11.44
CA MET A 278 -12.62 -15.35 12.05
C MET A 278 -13.44 -15.92 13.22
N LEU A 279 -13.56 -15.17 14.31
CA LEU A 279 -14.26 -15.59 15.53
C LEU A 279 -15.08 -14.45 16.08
N LYS A 280 -16.38 -14.66 16.26
CA LYS A 280 -17.26 -13.76 17.02
C LYS A 280 -17.04 -13.98 18.50
N ILE A 281 -16.76 -12.90 19.24
CA ILE A 281 -16.49 -12.96 20.68
C ILE A 281 -17.66 -12.46 21.54
N GLY A 282 -18.65 -11.84 20.91
CA GLY A 282 -19.81 -11.26 21.57
C GLY A 282 -20.21 -9.93 20.97
N GLU A 283 -21.00 -9.18 21.68
CA GLU A 283 -21.51 -7.87 21.25
C GLU A 283 -21.29 -6.80 22.31
N ALA A 284 -21.15 -5.55 21.87
CA ALA A 284 -21.13 -4.37 22.71
C ALA A 284 -22.42 -3.56 22.46
N ILE A 285 -23.03 -3.10 23.51
CA ILE A 285 -24.28 -2.32 23.50
C ILE A 285 -24.15 -1.06 24.35
N SER A 286 -25.02 -0.09 24.11
CA SER A 286 -25.16 1.08 24.96
C SER A 286 -26.29 0.84 25.96
N ASN A 287 -25.98 0.75 27.27
CA ASN A 287 -26.93 0.32 28.31
C ASN A 287 -28.15 1.25 28.47
N TRP A 288 -28.09 2.46 27.95
CA TRP A 288 -29.19 3.44 28.03
C TRP A 288 -30.04 3.50 26.74
N LYS A 289 -29.70 2.69 25.71
CA LYS A 289 -30.50 2.52 24.49
C LYS A 289 -31.35 1.25 24.59
N ASP A 290 -32.43 1.18 23.81
CA ASP A 290 -33.33 0.01 23.77
C ASP A 290 -32.70 -1.21 23.04
N ASN A 291 -31.66 -0.96 22.23
CA ASN A 291 -30.93 -1.97 21.46
C ASN A 291 -31.86 -2.84 20.58
N SER A 292 -32.93 -2.24 20.07
CA SER A 292 -33.91 -2.92 19.21
C SER A 292 -33.41 -3.06 17.75
N GLU A 293 -32.57 -2.15 17.32
CA GLU A 293 -32.07 -2.11 15.96
C GLU A 293 -30.68 -2.77 15.86
N GLU A 294 -30.40 -3.43 14.74
CA GLU A 294 -29.16 -4.17 14.55
C GLU A 294 -27.90 -3.28 14.63
N TYR A 295 -27.99 -2.03 14.13
CA TYR A 295 -26.88 -1.08 14.23
C TYR A 295 -26.58 -0.60 15.65
N GLN A 296 -27.44 -0.84 16.61
CA GLN A 296 -27.23 -0.50 18.03
C GLN A 296 -26.36 -1.54 18.75
N LYS A 297 -26.20 -2.73 18.16
CA LYS A 297 -25.38 -3.84 18.65
C LYS A 297 -24.09 -3.91 17.82
N ILE A 298 -22.94 -3.75 18.46
CA ILE A 298 -21.66 -3.80 17.76
C ILE A 298 -21.04 -5.16 17.96
N GLN A 299 -20.92 -5.91 16.90
CA GLN A 299 -20.37 -7.27 16.94
C GLN A 299 -18.84 -7.22 17.11
N GLY A 300 -18.32 -7.90 18.11
CA GLY A 300 -16.90 -8.07 18.32
C GLY A 300 -16.38 -9.26 17.51
N ILE A 301 -15.50 -9.01 16.53
CA ILE A 301 -14.96 -10.03 15.66
C ILE A 301 -13.43 -10.04 15.75
N LEU A 302 -12.86 -11.21 15.99
CA LEU A 302 -11.42 -11.44 15.86
C LEU A 302 -11.12 -11.97 14.46
N ILE A 303 -10.07 -11.44 13.82
CA ILE A 303 -9.59 -11.88 12.51
C ILE A 303 -8.12 -12.29 12.63
N ASP A 304 -7.78 -13.48 12.11
CA ASP A 304 -6.40 -13.96 12.10
C ASP A 304 -5.53 -13.10 11.18
N VAL A 305 -4.50 -12.49 11.78
CA VAL A 305 -3.60 -11.55 11.08
C VAL A 305 -2.88 -12.21 9.91
N LYS A 306 -2.41 -13.46 10.09
CA LYS A 306 -1.65 -14.16 9.05
C LYS A 306 -2.54 -14.57 7.90
N SER A 307 -3.75 -15.00 8.21
CA SER A 307 -4.74 -15.32 7.20
C SER A 307 -5.12 -14.07 6.38
N LEU A 308 -5.43 -12.96 7.05
CA LEU A 308 -5.72 -11.71 6.38
C LEU A 308 -4.55 -11.23 5.49
N MET A 309 -3.31 -11.37 5.95
CA MET A 309 -2.13 -11.08 5.16
C MET A 309 -1.97 -11.99 3.94
N SER A 310 -2.38 -13.27 4.03
CA SER A 310 -2.28 -14.23 2.93
C SER A 310 -3.33 -14.03 1.83
N ILE A 311 -4.44 -13.37 2.15
CA ILE A 311 -5.52 -13.03 1.20
C ILE A 311 -5.10 -11.84 0.33
N ASN A 312 -3.90 -11.71 -0.07
CA ASN A 312 -3.39 -10.71 -1.03
C ASN A 312 -4.31 -9.50 -1.26
N VAL A 313 -4.64 -8.80 -0.21
CA VAL A 313 -5.14 -7.41 -0.16
C VAL A 313 -6.07 -7.00 -1.33
N ARG A 314 -6.88 -7.91 -1.84
CA ARG A 314 -7.95 -7.64 -2.79
C ARG A 314 -9.28 -7.99 -2.16
N GLN A 315 -10.31 -7.24 -2.52
CA GLN A 315 -11.68 -7.55 -2.16
C GLN A 315 -12.01 -8.98 -2.64
N GLU A 316 -12.20 -9.91 -1.71
CA GLU A 316 -12.61 -11.27 -2.01
C GLU A 316 -14.05 -11.48 -1.55
N MET A 317 -14.97 -11.68 -2.49
CA MET A 317 -16.40 -11.84 -2.21
C MET A 317 -16.68 -12.97 -1.22
N ASN A 318 -15.92 -14.06 -1.25
CA ASN A 318 -16.06 -15.17 -0.31
C ASN A 318 -15.76 -14.75 1.15
N GLU A 319 -14.75 -13.91 1.37
CA GLU A 319 -14.41 -13.41 2.71
C GLU A 319 -15.43 -12.38 3.21
N ILE A 320 -15.96 -11.55 2.30
CA ILE A 320 -17.05 -10.61 2.60
C ILE A 320 -18.30 -11.38 3.06
N GLU A 321 -18.70 -12.44 2.34
CA GLU A 321 -19.86 -13.26 2.71
C GLU A 321 -19.66 -14.00 4.02
N LYS A 322 -18.46 -14.51 4.29
CA LYS A 322 -18.13 -15.15 5.58
C LYS A 322 -18.24 -14.19 6.73
N LEU A 323 -17.67 -12.98 6.58
CA LEU A 323 -17.71 -11.94 7.60
C LEU A 323 -19.16 -11.46 7.83
N ALA A 324 -19.93 -11.25 6.75
CA ALA A 324 -21.33 -10.85 6.83
C ALA A 324 -22.14 -11.86 7.64
N LYS A 325 -22.07 -13.17 7.30
CA LYS A 325 -22.76 -14.24 8.03
C LYS A 325 -22.37 -14.29 9.51
N LEU A 326 -21.10 -14.05 9.82
CA LEU A 326 -20.60 -14.07 11.20
C LEU A 326 -21.12 -12.86 12.01
N ILE A 327 -21.27 -11.70 11.37
CA ILE A 327 -21.83 -10.50 11.99
C ILE A 327 -23.34 -10.67 12.23
N GLU A 328 -24.06 -11.26 11.29
CA GLU A 328 -25.51 -11.46 11.34
C GLU A 328 -25.94 -12.58 12.30
N SER A 329 -25.07 -13.53 12.64
CA SER A 329 -25.31 -14.61 13.59
C SER A 329 -25.38 -14.12 15.03
#